data_1a7c64d6fbd6de1c0d314d9e54c59150
#
_entry.id   1a7c64d6fbd6de1c0d314d9e54c59150
#
_cell.length_a   1.000
_cell.length_b   1.000
_cell.length_c   1.000
_cell.angle_alpha   90.00
_cell.angle_beta   90.00
_cell.angle_gamma   90.00
#
_symmetry.space_group_name_H-M   'P 1'
#
loop_
_entity.id
_entity.type
_entity.pdbx_description
1 polymer ?
#
loop_
_entity_poly.entity_id
_entity_poly.type
_entity_poly.pdbx_seq_one_letter_code
_entity_poly.pdbx_strand_id
1 'polypeptide(L)'
;MADPKVKLLRSVPLFSGCTDKELAFIATRADEVDLPAGKVLCKRGESGGDFFVIVERRVDVDAPNRKRELGPGDFFGEIALLDNGPRSATVRALTPLRCLVLGPAQFRDVLHQNGDIALKMLHAVTDRLRAAAPLPTG
;
A
#
# COMPACT_ATOMS: atom_id res chain seq x y z
N MET A 1 -2.08 -10.20 22.32
CA MET A 1 -0.98 -10.21 21.35
C MET A 1 -1.32 -9.36 20.15
N ALA A 2 -0.33 -8.65 19.62
CA ALA A 2 -0.55 -7.83 18.45
C ALA A 2 -0.78 -8.70 17.21
N ASP A 3 -1.79 -8.35 16.42
CA ASP A 3 -2.03 -8.99 15.15
C ASP A 3 -0.85 -8.70 14.21
N PRO A 4 -0.24 -9.70 13.58
CA PRO A 4 0.84 -9.47 12.63
C PRO A 4 0.47 -8.49 11.51
N LYS A 5 -0.78 -8.48 11.06
CA LYS A 5 -1.26 -7.53 10.06
C LYS A 5 -1.18 -6.09 10.56
N VAL A 6 -1.53 -5.85 11.82
CA VAL A 6 -1.45 -4.52 12.43
C VAL A 6 -0.01 -4.01 12.40
N LYS A 7 0.94 -4.87 12.76
CA LYS A 7 2.35 -4.52 12.75
C LYS A 7 2.84 -4.14 11.34
N LEU A 8 2.42 -4.91 10.33
CA LEU A 8 2.77 -4.62 8.94
C LEU A 8 2.18 -3.29 8.48
N LEU A 9 0.90 -3.05 8.77
CA LEU A 9 0.22 -1.82 8.37
C LEU A 9 0.80 -0.58 9.06
N ARG A 10 1.27 -0.72 10.28
CA ARG A 10 1.88 0.39 11.02
C ARG A 10 3.09 0.99 10.28
N SER A 11 3.85 0.17 9.56
CA SER A 11 5.04 0.63 8.84
C SER A 11 4.72 1.36 7.54
N VAL A 12 3.45 1.37 7.10
CA VAL A 12 3.03 2.07 5.89
C VAL A 12 2.82 3.55 6.20
N PRO A 13 3.55 4.47 5.56
CA PRO A 13 3.44 5.91 5.87
C PRO A 13 2.02 6.46 5.77
N LEU A 14 1.21 5.96 4.85
CA LEU A 14 -0.18 6.39 4.68
C LEU A 14 -0.99 6.17 5.96
N PHE A 15 -0.65 5.16 6.76
CA PHE A 15 -1.35 4.81 7.99
C PHE A 15 -0.62 5.27 9.25
N SER A 16 0.42 6.10 9.12
CA SER A 16 1.29 6.48 10.23
C SER A 16 0.56 7.20 11.38
N GLY A 17 -0.52 7.91 11.08
CA GLY A 17 -1.31 8.59 12.09
C GLY A 17 -2.38 7.73 12.75
N CYS A 18 -2.57 6.50 12.31
CA CYS A 18 -3.63 5.64 12.81
C CYS A 18 -3.25 4.98 14.14
N THR A 19 -4.23 4.84 15.02
CA THR A 19 -4.09 4.11 16.29
C THR A 19 -4.05 2.60 16.02
N ASP A 20 -3.65 1.82 17.02
CA ASP A 20 -3.67 0.35 16.93
C ASP A 20 -5.07 -0.17 16.62
N LYS A 21 -6.08 0.43 17.23
CA LYS A 21 -7.47 0.06 17.01
C LYS A 21 -7.91 0.34 15.57
N GLU A 22 -7.48 1.46 15.01
CA GLU A 22 -7.77 1.81 13.62
C GLU A 22 -7.05 0.89 12.65
N LEU A 23 -5.79 0.56 12.93
CA LEU A 23 -5.03 -0.41 12.13
C LEU A 23 -5.66 -1.80 12.18
N ALA A 24 -6.15 -2.21 13.34
CA ALA A 24 -6.86 -3.48 13.48
C ALA A 24 -8.13 -3.50 12.62
N PHE A 25 -8.85 -2.39 12.56
CA PHE A 25 -10.03 -2.27 11.70
C PHE A 25 -9.66 -2.41 10.22
N ILE A 26 -8.60 -1.72 9.77
CA ILE A 26 -8.10 -1.85 8.40
C ILE A 26 -7.71 -3.30 8.12
N ALA A 27 -7.03 -3.93 9.07
CA ALA A 27 -6.58 -5.32 8.94
C ALA A 27 -7.73 -6.31 8.71
N THR A 28 -8.92 -6.03 9.26
CA THR A 28 -10.09 -6.90 9.04
C THR A 28 -10.56 -6.90 7.59
N ARG A 29 -10.19 -5.89 6.81
CA ARG A 29 -10.58 -5.73 5.41
C ARG A 29 -9.51 -6.23 4.44
N ALA A 30 -8.31 -6.50 4.92
CA ALA A 30 -7.19 -6.93 4.08
C ALA A 30 -7.10 -8.46 4.06
N ASP A 31 -6.75 -9.00 2.89
CA ASP A 31 -6.60 -10.44 2.69
C ASP A 31 -5.12 -10.82 2.63
N GLU A 32 -4.78 -11.94 3.26
CA GLU A 32 -3.45 -12.52 3.15
C GLU A 32 -3.47 -13.56 2.04
N VAL A 33 -2.62 -13.40 1.04
CA VAL A 33 -2.63 -14.25 -0.14
C VAL A 33 -1.24 -14.80 -0.46
N ASP A 34 -1.20 -16.01 -1.02
CA ASP A 34 -0.01 -16.63 -1.55
C ASP A 34 -0.05 -16.54 -3.07
N LEU A 35 1.05 -16.10 -3.67
CA LEU A 35 1.16 -15.91 -5.11
C LEU A 35 2.35 -16.69 -5.64
N PRO A 36 2.25 -17.29 -6.85
CA PRO A 36 3.36 -18.06 -7.43
C PRO A 36 4.48 -17.16 -7.95
N ALA A 37 5.68 -17.72 -8.06
CA ALA A 37 6.79 -17.05 -8.71
C ALA A 37 6.40 -16.65 -10.15
N GLY A 38 6.85 -15.47 -10.56
CA GLY A 38 6.56 -14.93 -11.89
C GLY A 38 5.24 -14.20 -12.02
N LYS A 39 4.38 -14.24 -10.98
CA LYS A 39 3.10 -13.52 -11.02
C LYS A 39 3.34 -12.01 -11.11
N VAL A 40 2.67 -11.37 -12.06
CA VAL A 40 2.67 -9.91 -12.17
C VAL A 40 1.57 -9.37 -11.25
N LEU A 41 1.95 -8.58 -10.25
CA LEU A 41 1.01 -8.03 -9.26
C LEU A 41 0.37 -6.74 -9.76
N CYS A 42 1.14 -5.91 -10.45
CA CYS A 42 0.60 -4.75 -11.13
C CYS A 42 1.45 -4.46 -12.36
N LYS A 43 0.85 -3.82 -13.35
CA LYS A 43 1.46 -3.56 -14.64
C LYS A 43 1.47 -2.06 -14.91
N ARG A 44 2.65 -1.54 -15.24
CA ARG A 44 2.84 -0.12 -15.54
C ARG A 44 1.84 0.35 -16.60
N GLY A 45 1.21 1.48 -16.33
CA GLY A 45 0.22 2.09 -17.23
C GLY A 45 -1.21 1.63 -17.02
N GLU A 46 -1.44 0.49 -16.36
CA GLU A 46 -2.79 0.06 -16.02
C GLU A 46 -3.31 0.89 -14.86
N SER A 47 -4.60 1.24 -14.91
CA SER A 47 -5.24 2.08 -13.91
C SER A 47 -5.70 1.28 -12.70
N GLY A 48 -5.60 1.90 -11.52
CA GLY A 48 -6.15 1.38 -10.28
C GLY A 48 -5.47 0.13 -9.78
N GLY A 49 -6.25 -0.67 -9.07
CA GLY A 49 -5.81 -1.96 -8.55
C GLY A 49 -5.49 -1.96 -7.06
N ASP A 50 -4.99 -3.10 -6.60
CA ASP A 50 -4.82 -3.38 -5.20
C ASP A 50 -3.58 -2.73 -4.60
N PHE A 51 -3.63 -2.51 -3.28
CA PHE A 51 -2.50 -2.16 -2.46
C PHE A 51 -1.91 -3.43 -1.85
N PHE A 52 -0.59 -3.55 -1.88
CA PHE A 52 0.11 -4.75 -1.41
C PHE A 52 1.13 -4.39 -0.33
N VAL A 53 1.19 -5.22 0.72
CA VAL A 53 2.29 -5.21 1.69
C VAL A 53 2.93 -6.60 1.63
N ILE A 54 4.24 -6.66 1.47
CA ILE A 54 4.96 -7.93 1.37
C ILE A 54 5.14 -8.52 2.76
N VAL A 55 4.68 -9.76 2.94
CA VAL A 55 4.82 -10.50 4.20
C VAL A 55 6.08 -11.35 4.17
N GLU A 56 6.27 -12.12 3.10
CA GLU A 56 7.43 -12.98 2.93
C GLU A 56 7.93 -12.92 1.50
N ARG A 57 9.25 -13.03 1.34
CA ARG A 57 9.95 -13.10 0.07
C ARG A 57 10.07 -11.74 -0.61
N ARG A 58 10.29 -11.72 -1.90
CA ARG A 58 10.66 -10.48 -2.61
C ARG A 58 9.94 -10.33 -3.94
N VAL A 59 9.80 -9.09 -4.37
CA VAL A 59 9.29 -8.72 -5.68
C VAL A 59 10.30 -7.86 -6.41
N ASP A 60 10.24 -7.90 -7.73
CA ASP A 60 10.99 -7.02 -8.62
C ASP A 60 10.09 -5.85 -9.03
N VAL A 61 10.60 -4.63 -8.92
CA VAL A 61 9.90 -3.41 -9.33
C VAL A 61 10.62 -2.83 -10.53
N ASP A 62 9.97 -2.82 -11.68
CA ASP A 62 10.50 -2.29 -12.93
C ASP A 62 9.80 -0.97 -13.26
N ALA A 63 10.49 0.14 -13.04
CA ALA A 63 10.05 1.48 -13.38
C ALA A 63 10.97 2.07 -14.46
N PRO A 64 10.53 3.11 -15.21
CA PRO A 64 11.25 3.61 -16.38
C PRO A 64 12.73 3.93 -16.19
N ASN A 65 13.07 4.51 -15.05
CA ASN A 65 14.44 4.95 -14.78
C ASN A 65 15.04 4.26 -13.56
N ARG A 66 14.41 3.15 -13.11
CA ARG A 66 14.79 2.59 -11.83
C ARG A 66 14.30 1.16 -11.71
N LYS A 67 15.23 0.28 -11.40
CA LYS A 67 14.91 -1.10 -11.02
C LYS A 67 15.27 -1.29 -9.55
N ARG A 68 14.40 -1.96 -8.80
CA ARG A 68 14.69 -2.29 -7.41
C ARG A 68 13.90 -3.51 -6.97
N GLU A 69 14.29 -4.06 -5.85
CA GLU A 69 13.55 -5.13 -5.20
C GLU A 69 12.90 -4.62 -3.92
N LEU A 70 11.74 -5.17 -3.59
CA LEU A 70 11.08 -4.95 -2.31
C LEU A 70 10.98 -6.27 -1.57
N GLY A 71 11.09 -6.21 -0.26
CA GLY A 71 11.06 -7.38 0.62
C GLY A 71 10.07 -7.23 1.77
N PRO A 72 10.14 -8.15 2.76
CA PRO A 72 9.17 -8.16 3.86
C PRO A 72 9.03 -6.79 4.54
N GLY A 73 7.79 -6.35 4.74
CA GLY A 73 7.47 -5.06 5.33
C GLY A 73 7.38 -3.93 4.32
N ASP A 74 7.90 -4.09 3.11
CA ASP A 74 7.75 -3.10 2.06
C ASP A 74 6.35 -3.17 1.44
N PHE A 75 5.94 -2.09 0.77
CA PHE A 75 4.60 -1.96 0.22
C PHE A 75 4.63 -1.22 -1.12
N PHE A 76 3.54 -1.36 -1.88
CA PHE A 76 3.36 -0.60 -3.12
C PHE A 76 1.88 -0.52 -3.49
N GLY A 77 1.53 0.48 -4.28
CA GLY A 77 0.18 0.63 -4.81
C GLY A 77 -0.77 1.47 -3.97
N GLU A 78 -0.31 2.06 -2.87
CA GLU A 78 -1.16 2.84 -1.97
C GLU A 78 -1.73 4.09 -2.63
N ILE A 79 -1.00 4.69 -3.55
CA ILE A 79 -1.48 5.90 -4.24
C ILE A 79 -2.64 5.56 -5.19
N ALA A 80 -2.56 4.40 -5.86
CA ALA A 80 -3.64 3.97 -6.75
C ALA A 80 -4.95 3.70 -6.02
N LEU A 81 -4.90 3.35 -4.72
CA LEU A 81 -6.11 3.25 -3.90
C LEU A 81 -6.82 4.60 -3.77
N LEU A 82 -6.05 5.69 -3.73
CA LEU A 82 -6.59 7.03 -3.50
C LEU A 82 -7.15 7.66 -4.77
N ASP A 83 -6.45 7.53 -5.89
CA ASP A 83 -6.80 8.27 -7.11
C ASP A 83 -7.21 7.41 -8.29
N ASN A 84 -7.14 6.08 -8.15
CA ASN A 84 -7.43 5.14 -9.24
C ASN A 84 -6.59 5.42 -10.50
N GLY A 85 -5.42 6.04 -10.30
CA GLY A 85 -4.55 6.43 -11.40
C GLY A 85 -3.73 5.29 -11.97
N PRO A 86 -2.93 5.58 -13.01
CA PRO A 86 -2.09 4.56 -13.64
C PRO A 86 -0.95 4.12 -12.74
N ARG A 87 -0.59 2.85 -12.83
CA ARG A 87 0.57 2.30 -12.13
C ARG A 87 1.86 2.87 -12.71
N SER A 88 2.79 3.25 -11.84
CA SER A 88 4.07 3.82 -12.23
C SER A 88 5.12 2.76 -12.57
N ALA A 89 4.88 1.52 -12.22
CA ALA A 89 5.84 0.43 -12.39
C ALA A 89 5.12 -0.91 -12.59
N THR A 90 5.85 -1.86 -13.16
CA THR A 90 5.44 -3.27 -13.19
C THR A 90 6.10 -3.97 -12.00
N VAL A 91 5.30 -4.70 -11.22
CA VAL A 91 5.78 -5.44 -10.04
C VAL A 91 5.54 -6.92 -10.26
N ARG A 92 6.60 -7.72 -10.13
CA ARG A 92 6.58 -9.15 -10.40
C ARG A 92 7.17 -9.92 -9.22
N ALA A 93 6.52 -11.01 -8.86
CA ALA A 93 7.04 -11.91 -7.82
C ALA A 93 8.27 -12.65 -8.36
N LEU A 94 9.41 -12.54 -7.68
CA LEU A 94 10.65 -13.25 -8.06
C LEU A 94 10.61 -14.70 -7.60
N THR A 95 9.93 -14.95 -6.50
CA THR A 95 9.79 -16.25 -5.85
C THR A 95 8.33 -16.45 -5.48
N PRO A 96 7.91 -17.63 -5.03
CA PRO A 96 6.60 -17.72 -4.35
C PRO A 96 6.55 -16.67 -3.26
N LEU A 97 5.41 -15.97 -3.17
CA LEU A 97 5.29 -14.73 -2.41
C LEU A 97 4.08 -14.78 -1.49
N ARG A 98 4.20 -14.25 -0.29
CA ARG A 98 3.06 -13.99 0.58
C ARG A 98 2.88 -12.50 0.77
N CYS A 99 1.67 -12.00 0.50
CA CYS A 99 1.32 -10.58 0.62
C CYS A 99 0.04 -10.38 1.40
N LEU A 100 -0.05 -9.18 1.98
CA LEU A 100 -1.30 -8.64 2.46
C LEU A 100 -1.86 -7.74 1.37
N VAL A 101 -3.13 -7.92 1.00
CA VAL A 101 -3.77 -7.21 -0.12
C VAL A 101 -4.99 -6.46 0.36
N LEU A 102 -5.08 -5.17 -0.01
CA LEU A 102 -6.25 -4.34 0.25
C LEU A 102 -6.73 -3.77 -1.07
N GLY A 103 -7.93 -4.17 -1.49
CA GLY A 103 -8.52 -3.71 -2.73
C GLY A 103 -9.23 -2.37 -2.61
N PRO A 104 -9.53 -1.71 -3.75
CA PRO A 104 -10.20 -0.40 -3.74
C PRO A 104 -11.57 -0.40 -3.05
N ALA A 105 -12.37 -1.44 -3.23
CA ALA A 105 -13.69 -1.53 -2.59
C ALA A 105 -13.57 -1.71 -1.08
N GLN A 106 -12.64 -2.54 -0.64
CA GLN A 106 -12.36 -2.76 0.78
C GLN A 106 -11.85 -1.48 1.44
N PHE A 107 -10.96 -0.78 0.75
CA PHE A 107 -10.40 0.48 1.22
C PHE A 107 -11.48 1.56 1.33
N ARG A 108 -12.34 1.66 0.33
CA ARG A 108 -13.45 2.61 0.34
C ARG A 108 -14.40 2.35 1.50
N ASP A 109 -14.68 1.07 1.79
CA ASP A 109 -15.50 0.68 2.93
C ASP A 109 -14.88 1.14 4.25
N VAL A 110 -13.58 0.99 4.41
CA VAL A 110 -12.86 1.49 5.60
C VAL A 110 -13.09 3.00 5.77
N LEU A 111 -12.93 3.77 4.70
CA LEU A 111 -13.09 5.23 4.77
C LEU A 111 -14.52 5.66 5.06
N HIS A 112 -15.50 4.94 4.52
CA HIS A 112 -16.91 5.23 4.78
C HIS A 112 -17.29 4.94 6.22
N GLN A 113 -16.69 3.93 6.82
CA GLN A 113 -17.03 3.53 8.18
C GLN A 113 -16.24 4.29 9.24
N ASN A 114 -15.13 4.91 8.88
CA ASN A 114 -14.28 5.62 9.84
C ASN A 114 -13.66 6.87 9.22
N GLY A 115 -14.31 8.01 9.41
CA GLY A 115 -13.85 9.29 8.87
C GLY A 115 -12.54 9.76 9.49
N ASP A 116 -12.24 9.37 10.72
CA ASP A 116 -10.96 9.73 11.36
C ASP A 116 -9.77 9.11 10.62
N ILE A 117 -9.92 7.87 10.16
CA ILE A 117 -8.89 7.22 9.33
C ILE A 117 -8.67 8.03 8.05
N ALA A 118 -9.76 8.44 7.38
CA ALA A 118 -9.67 9.24 6.16
C ALA A 118 -8.92 10.54 6.39
N LEU A 119 -9.21 11.24 7.48
CA LEU A 119 -8.54 12.49 7.81
C LEU A 119 -7.04 12.29 8.07
N LYS A 120 -6.68 11.23 8.77
CA LYS A 120 -5.28 10.89 9.04
C LYS A 120 -4.52 10.57 7.76
N MET A 121 -5.18 9.91 6.81
CA MET A 121 -4.59 9.64 5.50
C MET A 121 -4.37 10.92 4.70
N LEU A 122 -5.30 11.86 4.76
CA LEU A 122 -5.12 13.17 4.12
C LEU A 122 -3.90 13.90 4.67
N HIS A 123 -3.70 13.86 5.98
CA HIS A 123 -2.52 14.44 6.62
C HIS A 123 -1.23 13.78 6.14
N ALA A 124 -1.21 12.45 6.08
CA ALA A 124 -0.04 11.70 5.60
C ALA A 124 0.31 12.04 4.15
N VAL A 125 -0.70 12.16 3.29
CA VAL A 125 -0.51 12.54 1.88
C VAL A 125 0.03 13.97 1.77
N THR A 126 -0.51 14.89 2.56
CA THR A 126 -0.05 16.28 2.61
C THR A 126 1.41 16.37 3.03
N ASP A 127 1.80 15.60 4.04
CA ASP A 127 3.20 15.56 4.50
C ASP A 127 4.13 15.08 3.39
N ARG A 128 3.72 14.07 2.63
CA ARG A 128 4.52 13.57 1.49
C ARG A 128 4.66 14.63 0.40
N LEU A 129 3.59 15.35 0.09
CA LEU A 129 3.61 16.41 -0.91
C LEU A 129 4.58 17.51 -0.51
N ARG A 130 4.54 17.95 0.75
CA ARG A 130 5.44 18.99 1.24
C ARG A 130 6.90 18.56 1.22
N ALA A 131 7.16 17.30 1.57
CA ALA A 131 8.53 16.76 1.57
C ALA A 131 9.08 16.59 0.15
N ALA A 132 8.23 16.17 -0.81
CA ALA A 132 8.67 15.89 -2.18
C ALA A 132 8.84 17.15 -3.01
N ALA A 133 7.98 18.18 -2.80
CA ALA A 133 7.98 19.40 -3.59
C ALA A 133 7.46 20.56 -2.74
N PRO A 134 8.33 21.24 -1.99
CA PRO A 134 7.92 22.37 -1.16
C PRO A 134 7.18 23.41 -1.99
N LEU A 135 6.01 23.86 -1.49
CA LEU A 135 5.19 24.83 -2.17
C LEU A 135 5.73 26.24 -1.92
N PRO A 136 5.75 27.10 -2.97
CA PRO A 136 6.30 28.47 -2.84
C PRO A 136 5.54 29.34 -1.84
N THR A 137 4.28 29.05 -1.60
CA THR A 137 3.43 29.84 -0.71
C THR A 137 2.82 29.02 0.41
N GLY A 138 3.38 27.90 0.68
CA GLY A 138 2.90 26.92 1.64
C GLY A 138 2.59 27.36 3.01
#